data_8259ee2604808edd64d7744e091f549a
#
_entry.id   8259ee2604808edd64d7744e091f549a
#
_cell.length_a   1.000
_cell.length_b   1.000
_cell.length_c   1.000
_cell.angle_alpha   90.00
_cell.angle_beta   90.00
_cell.angle_gamma   90.00
#
_symmetry.space_group_name_H-M   'P 1'
#
loop_
_entity.id
_entity.type
_entity.pdbx_description
1 polymer ?
#
loop_
_entity_poly.entity_id
_entity_poly.type
_entity_poly.pdbx_seq_one_letter_code
_entity_poly.pdbx_strand_id
1 'polypeptide(L)'
;MSPKESQQLVYTTQLISFLTSQYQDEIKITGANFSWKFDWNSPYLGAGATFLDNTYSIVLLGGTVRSTGSDFDVLSVTLCHEIGHILGGAPHQRFGDQLEEDWSSAEGQSDWFAASQCLPKVFQHFKEVGLINVSPSFAENSTCQKTARPLMCEWIRNASQKFSDSIYEIYIKSDGVTPRPMLSLDAPEVVQNTLVGTYPSHDNVDTVVQEY
;
A
#
# COMPACT_ATOMS: atom_id res chain seq x y z
N MET A 1 -25.12 -7.19 -7.54
CA MET A 1 -23.66 -7.20 -7.67
C MET A 1 -23.30 -7.51 -9.11
N SER A 2 -22.54 -6.66 -9.76
CA SER A 2 -22.06 -6.87 -11.14
C SER A 2 -20.95 -7.95 -11.18
N PRO A 3 -20.63 -8.53 -12.35
CA PRO A 3 -19.49 -9.46 -12.47
C PRO A 3 -18.17 -8.85 -12.00
N LYS A 4 -17.94 -7.54 -12.26
CA LYS A 4 -16.76 -6.83 -11.77
C LYS A 4 -16.72 -6.77 -10.26
N GLU A 5 -17.81 -6.38 -9.61
CA GLU A 5 -17.91 -6.32 -8.15
C GLU A 5 -17.71 -7.69 -7.51
N SER A 6 -18.26 -8.76 -8.12
CA SER A 6 -18.04 -10.11 -7.64
C SER A 6 -16.55 -10.50 -7.69
N GLN A 7 -15.86 -10.14 -8.76
CA GLN A 7 -14.43 -10.38 -8.91
C GLN A 7 -13.62 -9.58 -7.89
N GLN A 8 -13.93 -8.30 -7.69
CA GLN A 8 -13.29 -7.45 -6.69
C GLN A 8 -13.45 -8.01 -5.27
N LEU A 9 -14.65 -8.49 -4.92
CA LEU A 9 -14.90 -9.12 -3.62
C LEU A 9 -14.04 -10.38 -3.42
N VAL A 10 -13.94 -11.22 -4.44
CA VAL A 10 -13.10 -12.44 -4.41
C VAL A 10 -11.64 -12.07 -4.20
N TYR A 11 -11.10 -11.15 -4.99
CA TYR A 11 -9.71 -10.71 -4.87
C TYR A 11 -9.41 -10.12 -3.49
N THR A 12 -10.30 -9.26 -3.00
CA THR A 12 -10.15 -8.66 -1.67
C THR A 12 -10.10 -9.72 -0.58
N THR A 13 -11.01 -10.68 -0.63
CA THR A 13 -11.08 -11.76 0.36
C THR A 13 -9.84 -12.65 0.32
N GLN A 14 -9.36 -13.00 -0.86
CA GLN A 14 -8.13 -13.79 -1.04
C GLN A 14 -6.90 -13.04 -0.51
N LEU A 15 -6.80 -11.74 -0.81
CA LEU A 15 -5.70 -10.91 -0.35
C LEU A 15 -5.70 -10.75 1.17
N ILE A 16 -6.86 -10.46 1.78
CA ILE A 16 -7.02 -10.41 3.25
C ILE A 16 -6.60 -11.75 3.88
N SER A 17 -7.07 -12.87 3.36
CA SER A 17 -6.72 -14.19 3.87
C SER A 17 -5.23 -14.47 3.80
N PHE A 18 -4.60 -14.14 2.66
CA PHE A 18 -3.16 -14.27 2.48
C PHE A 18 -2.39 -13.39 3.47
N LEU A 19 -2.70 -12.10 3.54
CA LEU A 19 -2.01 -11.16 4.42
C LEU A 19 -2.18 -11.53 5.91
N THR A 20 -3.35 -12.04 6.29
CA THR A 20 -3.57 -12.59 7.62
C THR A 20 -2.59 -13.72 7.90
N SER A 21 -2.47 -14.68 6.99
CA SER A 21 -1.56 -15.81 7.16
C SER A 21 -0.09 -15.41 7.24
N GLN A 22 0.29 -14.28 6.63
CA GLN A 22 1.66 -13.79 6.63
C GLN A 22 2.04 -13.01 7.87
N TYR A 23 1.10 -12.29 8.49
CA TYR A 23 1.43 -11.24 9.47
C TYR A 23 0.76 -11.38 10.83
N GLN A 24 -0.30 -12.21 10.97
CA GLN A 24 -1.00 -12.32 12.26
C GLN A 24 -0.10 -12.80 13.43
N ASP A 25 0.85 -13.69 13.15
CA ASP A 25 1.72 -14.22 14.21
C ASP A 25 2.81 -13.21 14.58
N GLU A 26 3.32 -12.44 13.61
CA GLU A 26 4.24 -11.33 13.85
C GLU A 26 3.59 -10.23 14.69
N ILE A 27 2.35 -9.88 14.39
CA ILE A 27 1.58 -8.92 15.20
C ILE A 27 1.32 -9.46 16.60
N LYS A 28 0.98 -10.75 16.76
CA LYS A 28 0.78 -11.36 18.07
C LYS A 28 2.03 -11.36 18.95
N ILE A 29 3.22 -11.40 18.38
CA ILE A 29 4.48 -11.30 19.14
C ILE A 29 4.58 -9.96 19.89
N THR A 30 3.93 -8.90 19.39
CA THR A 30 3.85 -7.60 20.10
C THR A 30 2.97 -7.66 21.37
N GLY A 31 2.23 -8.75 21.57
CA GLY A 31 1.28 -8.90 22.67
C GLY A 31 -0.13 -8.39 22.34
N ALA A 32 -0.35 -7.89 21.12
CA ALA A 32 -1.65 -7.41 20.65
C ALA A 32 -2.40 -8.44 19.81
N ASN A 33 -3.71 -8.29 19.71
CA ASN A 33 -4.55 -9.03 18.79
C ASN A 33 -4.52 -8.37 17.41
N PHE A 34 -4.93 -9.12 16.38
CA PHE A 34 -5.08 -8.63 15.02
C PHE A 34 -6.45 -8.97 14.44
N SER A 35 -7.07 -8.02 13.75
CA SER A 35 -8.37 -8.21 13.10
C SER A 35 -8.51 -7.39 11.81
N TRP A 36 -9.46 -7.82 10.96
CA TRP A 36 -9.90 -7.09 9.79
C TRP A 36 -11.33 -6.60 9.98
N LYS A 37 -11.60 -5.37 9.55
CA LYS A 37 -12.94 -4.76 9.52
C LYS A 37 -13.27 -4.43 8.07
N PHE A 38 -13.71 -5.42 7.31
CA PHE A 38 -14.09 -5.25 5.92
C PHE A 38 -15.60 -5.08 5.80
N ASP A 39 -16.06 -3.86 5.45
CA ASP A 39 -17.46 -3.55 5.17
C ASP A 39 -17.69 -3.37 3.67
N TRP A 40 -18.02 -4.47 2.99
CA TRP A 40 -18.32 -4.46 1.56
C TRP A 40 -19.46 -3.51 1.19
N ASN A 41 -20.48 -3.35 2.05
CA ASN A 41 -21.66 -2.55 1.74
C ASN A 41 -21.45 -1.05 1.95
N SER A 42 -20.41 -0.64 2.64
CA SER A 42 -20.10 0.77 2.83
C SER A 42 -19.95 1.49 1.47
N PRO A 43 -20.66 2.59 1.24
CA PRO A 43 -20.47 3.42 0.05
C PRO A 43 -19.24 4.33 0.16
N TYR A 44 -18.68 4.47 1.35
CA TYR A 44 -17.59 5.40 1.62
C TYR A 44 -16.25 4.84 1.16
N LEU A 45 -15.36 5.77 0.79
CA LEU A 45 -13.96 5.50 0.53
C LEU A 45 -13.19 5.48 1.87
N GLY A 46 -12.22 4.61 1.99
CA GLY A 46 -11.32 4.55 3.14
C GLY A 46 -10.69 3.17 3.30
N ALA A 47 -9.44 3.21 3.66
CA ALA A 47 -8.67 2.14 4.28
C ALA A 47 -7.90 2.78 5.42
N GLY A 48 -7.54 2.02 6.45
CA GLY A 48 -6.80 2.57 7.58
C GLY A 48 -6.45 1.50 8.60
N ALA A 49 -5.32 1.69 9.28
CA ALA A 49 -4.95 0.92 10.45
C ALA A 49 -5.43 1.62 11.73
N THR A 50 -5.86 0.85 12.71
CA THR A 50 -6.31 1.36 14.03
C THR A 50 -5.77 0.48 15.14
N PHE A 51 -5.57 1.07 16.32
CA PHE A 51 -5.23 0.33 17.54
C PHE A 51 -6.18 0.72 18.65
N LEU A 52 -6.97 -0.23 19.13
CA LEU A 52 -7.95 -0.02 20.19
C LEU A 52 -8.09 -1.31 20.99
N ASP A 53 -8.21 -1.19 22.31
CA ASP A 53 -8.41 -2.32 23.24
C ASP A 53 -7.41 -3.48 22.98
N ASN A 54 -6.14 -3.14 22.88
CA ASN A 54 -5.05 -4.07 22.61
C ASN A 54 -5.25 -4.90 21.31
N THR A 55 -5.90 -4.30 20.31
CA THR A 55 -6.18 -4.93 19.01
C THR A 55 -5.81 -4.00 17.88
N TYR A 56 -4.88 -4.40 17.03
CA TYR A 56 -4.66 -3.79 15.73
C TYR A 56 -5.77 -4.23 14.78
N SER A 57 -6.35 -3.29 14.08
CA SER A 57 -7.37 -3.59 13.07
C SER A 57 -7.06 -2.86 11.77
N ILE A 58 -7.16 -3.57 10.66
CA ILE A 58 -7.18 -2.92 9.34
C ILE A 58 -8.62 -2.79 8.92
N VAL A 59 -9.04 -1.54 8.68
CA VAL A 59 -10.37 -1.19 8.17
C VAL A 59 -10.28 -1.07 6.67
N LEU A 60 -11.23 -1.66 5.95
CA LEU A 60 -11.37 -1.50 4.50
C LEU A 60 -12.84 -1.28 4.17
N LEU A 61 -13.15 -0.16 3.53
CA LEU A 61 -14.51 0.18 3.14
C LEU A 61 -14.79 -0.20 1.69
N GLY A 62 -15.98 -0.73 1.44
CA GLY A 62 -16.38 -1.26 0.14
C GLY A 62 -16.36 -0.24 -0.99
N GLY A 63 -16.59 1.04 -0.68
CA GLY A 63 -16.44 2.13 -1.65
C GLY A 63 -15.05 2.20 -2.25
N THR A 64 -14.00 2.02 -1.44
CA THR A 64 -12.60 1.95 -1.90
C THR A 64 -12.42 0.81 -2.90
N VAL A 65 -12.90 -0.38 -2.55
CA VAL A 65 -12.78 -1.57 -3.41
C VAL A 65 -13.51 -1.40 -4.74
N ARG A 66 -14.68 -0.76 -4.72
CA ARG A 66 -15.51 -0.53 -5.92
C ARG A 66 -15.17 0.74 -6.68
N SER A 67 -14.25 1.56 -6.20
CA SER A 67 -13.88 2.83 -6.84
C SER A 67 -13.32 2.65 -8.24
N THR A 68 -13.33 3.72 -9.00
CA THR A 68 -12.71 3.76 -10.33
C THR A 68 -11.21 3.54 -10.20
N GLY A 69 -10.66 2.62 -10.97
CA GLY A 69 -9.23 2.29 -10.94
C GLY A 69 -8.83 1.30 -9.86
N SER A 70 -9.70 0.99 -8.88
CA SER A 70 -9.41 -0.06 -7.92
C SER A 70 -9.36 -1.42 -8.62
N ASP A 71 -8.19 -2.02 -8.64
CA ASP A 71 -7.94 -3.39 -9.11
C ASP A 71 -7.12 -4.14 -8.06
N PHE A 72 -6.70 -5.37 -8.39
CA PHE A 72 -5.91 -6.20 -7.50
C PHE A 72 -4.59 -5.52 -7.10
N ASP A 73 -3.93 -4.83 -8.04
CA ASP A 73 -2.64 -4.18 -7.79
C ASP A 73 -2.81 -3.02 -6.80
N VAL A 74 -3.81 -2.14 -7.03
CA VAL A 74 -4.12 -1.01 -6.13
C VAL A 74 -4.48 -1.49 -4.73
N LEU A 75 -5.34 -2.51 -4.62
CA LEU A 75 -5.71 -3.10 -3.32
C LEU A 75 -4.51 -3.73 -2.61
N SER A 76 -3.60 -4.35 -3.36
CA SER A 76 -2.37 -4.93 -2.79
C SER A 76 -1.50 -3.85 -2.16
N VAL A 77 -1.28 -2.73 -2.86
CA VAL A 77 -0.53 -1.59 -2.30
C VAL A 77 -1.23 -1.03 -1.07
N THR A 78 -2.54 -0.74 -1.17
CA THR A 78 -3.34 -0.21 -0.07
C THR A 78 -3.21 -1.07 1.18
N LEU A 79 -3.48 -2.37 1.09
CA LEU A 79 -3.49 -3.24 2.27
C LEU A 79 -2.08 -3.51 2.81
N CYS A 80 -1.07 -3.57 1.95
CA CYS A 80 0.34 -3.66 2.38
C CYS A 80 0.78 -2.40 3.12
N HIS A 81 0.36 -1.21 2.67
CA HIS A 81 0.60 0.07 3.34
C HIS A 81 -0.04 0.09 4.74
N GLU A 82 -1.29 -0.34 4.87
CA GLU A 82 -1.96 -0.38 6.17
C GLU A 82 -1.30 -1.36 7.17
N ILE A 83 -0.78 -2.49 6.68
CA ILE A 83 0.06 -3.38 7.50
C ILE A 83 1.36 -2.68 7.87
N GLY A 84 1.90 -1.86 6.98
CA GLY A 84 3.08 -1.05 7.23
C GLY A 84 2.93 -0.09 8.41
N HIS A 85 1.75 0.48 8.64
CA HIS A 85 1.49 1.27 9.85
C HIS A 85 1.68 0.46 11.14
N ILE A 86 1.41 -0.84 11.10
CA ILE A 86 1.52 -1.72 12.28
C ILE A 86 2.95 -2.27 12.43
N LEU A 87 3.59 -2.68 11.34
CA LEU A 87 4.84 -3.45 11.36
C LEU A 87 6.04 -2.72 10.75
N GLY A 88 5.86 -1.54 10.18
CA GLY A 88 6.92 -0.80 9.50
C GLY A 88 8.03 -0.30 10.44
N GLY A 89 7.73 -0.15 11.73
CA GLY A 89 8.68 0.33 12.73
C GLY A 89 8.89 1.85 12.69
N ALA A 90 9.98 2.30 13.28
CA ALA A 90 10.30 3.73 13.31
C ALA A 90 10.75 4.22 11.92
N PRO A 91 10.46 5.50 11.59
CA PRO A 91 9.83 6.51 12.45
C PRO A 91 8.33 6.31 12.60
N HIS A 92 7.80 6.63 13.78
CA HIS A 92 6.39 6.56 14.06
C HIS A 92 5.70 7.92 13.85
N GLN A 93 4.38 7.89 13.67
CA GLN A 93 3.57 9.10 13.58
C GLN A 93 3.55 9.84 14.92
N ARG A 94 3.36 11.18 14.83
CA ARG A 94 3.08 12.04 15.97
C ARG A 94 1.89 12.91 15.63
N PHE A 95 0.92 12.97 16.48
CA PHE A 95 -0.27 13.78 16.28
C PHE A 95 -0.20 15.06 17.10
N GLY A 96 -0.21 16.21 16.43
CA GLY A 96 -0.19 17.53 17.07
C GLY A 96 1.10 17.79 17.86
N ASP A 97 0.95 18.44 19.04
CA ASP A 97 2.06 18.77 19.94
C ASP A 97 2.47 17.62 20.89
N GLN A 98 2.03 16.40 20.62
CA GLN A 98 2.38 15.24 21.45
C GLN A 98 3.88 14.97 21.35
N LEU A 99 4.53 14.86 22.50
CA LEU A 99 5.96 14.53 22.62
C LEU A 99 6.22 13.05 22.43
N GLU A 100 5.20 12.21 22.62
CA GLU A 100 5.29 10.77 22.50
C GLU A 100 4.94 10.33 21.07
N GLU A 101 5.70 9.37 20.57
CA GLU A 101 5.42 8.72 19.29
C GLU A 101 4.18 7.84 19.44
N ASP A 102 3.33 7.82 18.41
CA ASP A 102 2.19 6.91 18.34
C ASP A 102 2.68 5.47 18.01
N TRP A 103 1.78 4.51 18.12
CA TRP A 103 2.02 3.11 17.73
C TRP A 103 2.24 2.95 16.22
N SER A 104 1.70 3.86 15.41
CA SER A 104 1.65 3.78 13.96
C SER A 104 2.95 4.27 13.32
N SER A 105 3.51 3.49 12.41
CA SER A 105 4.61 3.94 11.57
C SER A 105 4.20 5.15 10.74
N ALA A 106 5.14 6.05 10.47
CA ALA A 106 4.92 7.18 9.58
C ALA A 106 4.57 6.71 8.15
N GLU A 107 3.88 7.56 7.38
CA GLU A 107 3.39 7.23 6.03
C GLU A 107 4.49 6.68 5.12
N GLY A 108 5.62 7.38 5.00
CA GLY A 108 6.74 6.92 4.17
C GLY A 108 7.36 5.61 4.67
N GLN A 109 7.32 5.34 5.98
CA GLN A 109 7.78 4.08 6.53
C GLN A 109 6.80 2.94 6.21
N SER A 110 5.49 3.24 6.18
CA SER A 110 4.46 2.30 5.74
C SER A 110 4.59 1.98 4.26
N ASP A 111 4.87 2.98 3.43
CA ASP A 111 5.15 2.79 2.00
C ASP A 111 6.41 1.93 1.79
N TRP A 112 7.48 2.23 2.54
CA TRP A 112 8.70 1.43 2.49
C TRP A 112 8.44 -0.03 2.87
N PHE A 113 7.72 -0.29 3.95
CA PHE A 113 7.32 -1.64 4.34
C PHE A 113 6.47 -2.32 3.26
N ALA A 114 5.51 -1.59 2.69
CA ALA A 114 4.66 -2.11 1.62
C ALA A 114 5.51 -2.58 0.44
N ALA A 115 6.39 -1.73 -0.09
CA ALA A 115 7.22 -2.04 -1.24
C ALA A 115 8.28 -3.12 -0.95
N SER A 116 8.92 -3.05 0.24
CA SER A 116 10.10 -3.86 0.58
C SER A 116 9.78 -5.22 1.17
N GLN A 117 8.71 -5.32 1.94
CA GLN A 117 8.41 -6.52 2.73
C GLN A 117 7.12 -7.21 2.30
N CYS A 118 6.07 -6.45 2.01
CA CYS A 118 4.74 -6.99 1.80
C CYS A 118 4.46 -7.34 0.34
N LEU A 119 4.61 -6.39 -0.58
CA LEU A 119 4.34 -6.61 -2.01
C LEU A 119 5.20 -7.73 -2.64
N PRO A 120 6.47 -7.94 -2.26
CA PRO A 120 7.23 -9.10 -2.72
C PRO A 120 6.57 -10.45 -2.38
N LYS A 121 6.01 -10.59 -1.18
CA LYS A 121 5.30 -11.81 -0.76
C LYS A 121 3.98 -11.97 -1.54
N VAL A 122 3.24 -10.87 -1.71
CA VAL A 122 2.01 -10.84 -2.53
C VAL A 122 2.34 -11.27 -3.97
N PHE A 123 3.37 -10.68 -4.57
CA PHE A 123 3.78 -11.03 -5.93
C PHE A 123 4.08 -12.52 -6.08
N GLN A 124 4.90 -13.08 -5.20
CA GLN A 124 5.28 -14.51 -5.27
C GLN A 124 4.06 -15.41 -5.22
N HIS A 125 3.19 -15.21 -4.20
CA HIS A 125 2.01 -16.05 -4.01
C HIS A 125 1.02 -15.93 -5.17
N PHE A 126 0.63 -14.71 -5.52
CA PHE A 126 -0.44 -14.50 -6.49
C PHE A 126 0.00 -14.67 -7.94
N LYS A 127 1.30 -14.60 -8.23
CA LYS A 127 1.85 -15.02 -9.51
C LYS A 127 1.77 -16.55 -9.69
N GLU A 128 2.07 -17.31 -8.65
CA GLU A 128 1.96 -18.79 -8.69
C GLU A 128 0.53 -19.27 -8.94
N VAL A 129 -0.46 -18.57 -8.37
CA VAL A 129 -1.88 -18.91 -8.59
C VAL A 129 -2.49 -18.21 -9.82
N GLY A 130 -1.69 -17.50 -10.62
CA GLY A 130 -2.10 -16.93 -11.90
C GLY A 130 -2.95 -15.65 -11.82
N LEU A 131 -3.01 -14.99 -10.67
CA LEU A 131 -3.71 -13.72 -10.50
C LEU A 131 -2.86 -12.51 -10.91
N ILE A 132 -1.53 -12.61 -10.80
CA ILE A 132 -0.60 -11.60 -11.30
C ILE A 132 -0.02 -12.07 -12.61
N ASN A 133 -0.27 -11.30 -13.67
CA ASN A 133 0.28 -11.55 -14.99
C ASN A 133 1.15 -10.37 -15.43
N VAL A 134 2.47 -10.55 -15.38
CA VAL A 134 3.44 -9.55 -15.80
C VAL A 134 4.03 -9.98 -17.13
N SER A 135 3.79 -9.16 -18.16
CA SER A 135 4.41 -9.37 -19.46
C SER A 135 5.94 -9.19 -19.37
N PRO A 136 6.74 -10.05 -20.01
CA PRO A 136 8.18 -9.88 -20.10
C PRO A 136 8.61 -8.69 -20.98
N SER A 137 7.69 -8.00 -21.65
CA SER A 137 8.00 -6.81 -22.47
C SER A 137 8.33 -5.62 -21.58
N PHE A 138 9.60 -5.55 -21.19
CA PHE A 138 10.16 -4.37 -20.52
C PHE A 138 10.36 -3.25 -21.54
N ALA A 139 10.07 -2.01 -21.13
CA ALA A 139 10.65 -0.86 -21.84
C ALA A 139 12.18 -1.01 -21.84
N GLU A 140 12.81 -0.74 -22.97
CA GLU A 140 14.25 -0.95 -23.18
C GLU A 140 15.16 -0.26 -22.14
N ASN A 141 14.64 0.72 -21.42
CA ASN A 141 15.34 1.51 -20.40
C ASN A 141 14.83 1.28 -18.96
N SER A 142 14.11 0.19 -18.68
CA SER A 142 13.63 -0.07 -17.33
C SER A 142 14.79 -0.37 -16.38
N THR A 143 14.86 0.39 -15.28
CA THR A 143 15.84 0.14 -14.20
C THR A 143 15.63 -1.21 -13.53
N CYS A 144 14.41 -1.76 -13.58
CA CYS A 144 14.09 -3.10 -13.10
C CYS A 144 14.89 -4.21 -13.80
N GLN A 145 15.37 -3.98 -15.04
CA GLN A 145 16.20 -4.98 -15.74
C GLN A 145 17.50 -5.30 -15.01
N LYS A 146 18.01 -4.36 -14.20
CA LYS A 146 19.27 -4.51 -13.46
C LYS A 146 19.09 -5.16 -12.09
N THR A 147 17.89 -5.40 -11.66
CA THR A 147 17.59 -6.01 -10.36
C THR A 147 17.67 -7.54 -10.42
N ALA A 148 17.85 -8.18 -9.27
CA ALA A 148 17.85 -9.64 -9.16
C ALA A 148 16.48 -10.26 -9.49
N ARG A 149 15.40 -9.49 -9.40
CA ARG A 149 14.01 -9.94 -9.60
C ARG A 149 13.23 -8.97 -10.49
N PRO A 150 13.59 -8.85 -11.77
CA PRO A 150 13.08 -7.78 -12.64
C PRO A 150 11.55 -7.79 -12.81
N LEU A 151 10.92 -8.96 -12.92
CA LEU A 151 9.45 -9.03 -13.05
C LEU A 151 8.71 -8.55 -11.81
N MET A 152 9.22 -8.84 -10.62
CA MET A 152 8.66 -8.39 -9.36
C MET A 152 8.83 -6.88 -9.21
N CYS A 153 10.01 -6.36 -9.49
CA CYS A 153 10.28 -4.92 -9.48
C CYS A 153 9.31 -4.18 -10.41
N GLU A 154 9.14 -4.66 -11.64
CA GLU A 154 8.23 -4.05 -12.60
C GLU A 154 6.77 -4.10 -12.14
N TRP A 155 6.33 -5.22 -11.55
CA TRP A 155 4.97 -5.29 -11.01
C TRP A 155 4.77 -4.33 -9.85
N ILE A 156 5.69 -4.26 -8.88
CA ILE A 156 5.61 -3.36 -7.73
C ILE A 156 5.54 -1.91 -8.22
N ARG A 157 6.43 -1.51 -9.14
CA ARG A 157 6.44 -0.17 -9.72
C ARG A 157 5.11 0.19 -10.38
N ASN A 158 4.57 -0.71 -11.19
CA ASN A 158 3.29 -0.49 -11.87
C ASN A 158 2.11 -0.45 -10.90
N ALA A 159 2.10 -1.31 -9.88
CA ALA A 159 1.08 -1.30 -8.84
C ALA A 159 1.11 0.00 -8.03
N SER A 160 2.29 0.47 -7.65
CA SER A 160 2.48 1.74 -6.96
C SER A 160 2.06 2.94 -7.81
N GLN A 161 2.37 2.96 -9.12
CA GLN A 161 1.88 4.00 -10.02
C GLN A 161 0.36 4.02 -10.12
N LYS A 162 -0.28 2.86 -10.28
CA LYS A 162 -1.75 2.75 -10.31
C LYS A 162 -2.37 3.23 -8.98
N PHE A 163 -1.76 2.90 -7.86
CA PHE A 163 -2.20 3.38 -6.55
C PHE A 163 -2.12 4.90 -6.46
N SER A 164 -0.97 5.49 -6.81
CA SER A 164 -0.77 6.94 -6.85
C SER A 164 -1.77 7.63 -7.79
N ASP A 165 -2.00 7.06 -8.97
CA ASP A 165 -3.01 7.53 -9.92
C ASP A 165 -4.42 7.51 -9.34
N SER A 166 -4.76 6.44 -8.61
CA SER A 166 -6.07 6.28 -7.96
C SER A 166 -6.28 7.33 -6.85
N ILE A 167 -5.27 7.57 -6.02
CA ILE A 167 -5.30 8.62 -5.00
C ILE A 167 -5.47 10.00 -5.64
N TYR A 168 -4.73 10.29 -6.70
CA TYR A 168 -4.85 11.54 -7.44
C TYR A 168 -6.26 11.77 -7.98
N GLU A 169 -6.84 10.78 -8.65
CA GLU A 169 -8.19 10.88 -9.23
C GLU A 169 -9.29 11.07 -8.16
N ILE A 170 -9.11 10.48 -6.98
CA ILE A 170 -10.11 10.52 -5.91
C ILE A 170 -10.01 11.82 -5.08
N TYR A 171 -8.79 12.23 -4.73
CA TYR A 171 -8.62 13.25 -3.69
C TYR A 171 -8.03 14.58 -4.20
N ILE A 172 -7.23 14.57 -5.25
CA ILE A 172 -6.38 15.70 -5.63
C ILE A 172 -6.91 16.44 -6.86
N LYS A 173 -7.38 15.71 -7.85
CA LYS A 173 -7.81 16.27 -9.15
C LYS A 173 -8.82 17.44 -9.04
N SER A 174 -9.56 17.50 -7.94
CA SER A 174 -10.57 18.54 -7.73
C SER A 174 -9.97 19.94 -7.48
N ASP A 175 -8.71 20.06 -7.11
CA ASP A 175 -8.04 21.34 -6.86
C ASP A 175 -7.57 22.05 -8.15
N GLY A 176 -7.42 21.31 -9.24
CA GLY A 176 -7.03 21.81 -10.56
C GLY A 176 -5.61 22.38 -10.66
N VAL A 177 -4.83 22.29 -9.58
CA VAL A 177 -3.50 22.91 -9.45
C VAL A 177 -2.39 21.86 -9.31
N THR A 178 -2.66 20.80 -8.59
CA THR A 178 -1.67 19.76 -8.31
C THR A 178 -1.44 18.88 -9.54
N PRO A 179 -0.21 18.79 -10.07
CA PRO A 179 0.10 17.90 -11.18
C PRO A 179 -0.09 16.43 -10.79
N ARG A 180 -0.39 15.60 -11.77
CA ARG A 180 -0.47 14.15 -11.55
C ARG A 180 0.91 13.62 -11.16
N PRO A 181 1.02 12.90 -10.04
CA PRO A 181 2.30 12.36 -9.62
C PRO A 181 2.78 11.29 -10.62
N MET A 182 4.07 11.34 -10.94
CA MET A 182 4.72 10.31 -11.76
C MET A 182 5.86 9.71 -10.95
N LEU A 183 5.78 8.42 -10.73
CA LEU A 183 6.87 7.70 -10.07
C LEU A 183 8.11 7.74 -10.97
N SER A 184 9.15 8.40 -10.50
CA SER A 184 10.43 8.54 -11.20
C SER A 184 11.57 8.08 -10.32
N LEU A 185 12.43 7.23 -10.87
CA LEU A 185 13.67 6.81 -10.19
C LEU A 185 14.70 7.93 -10.09
N ASP A 186 14.49 9.01 -10.86
CA ASP A 186 15.31 10.21 -10.83
C ASP A 186 14.71 11.30 -9.90
N ALA A 187 13.62 10.97 -9.18
CA ALA A 187 13.07 11.89 -8.20
C ALA A 187 14.13 12.18 -7.12
N PRO A 188 14.46 13.47 -6.85
CA PRO A 188 15.45 13.77 -5.84
C PRO A 188 14.92 13.27 -4.50
N GLU A 189 15.79 12.61 -3.72
CA GLU A 189 15.49 12.27 -2.34
C GLU A 189 15.26 13.58 -1.56
N VAL A 190 14.00 13.86 -1.22
CA VAL A 190 13.60 15.15 -0.66
C VAL A 190 13.42 15.07 0.86
N VAL A 191 13.33 13.87 1.42
CA VAL A 191 13.09 13.69 2.86
C VAL A 191 14.41 13.62 3.61
N GLN A 192 14.94 14.79 3.99
CA GLN A 192 16.09 14.87 4.90
C GLN A 192 15.68 14.68 6.38
N ASN A 193 14.39 14.82 6.69
CA ASN A 193 13.85 14.64 8.04
C ASN A 193 12.53 13.88 7.95
N THR A 194 12.27 13.03 8.92
CA THR A 194 10.99 12.35 9.05
C THR A 194 9.85 13.36 9.10
N LEU A 195 8.95 13.28 8.13
CA LEU A 195 7.71 14.05 8.12
C LEU A 195 6.73 13.39 9.10
N VAL A 196 6.69 13.93 10.29
CA VAL A 196 5.83 13.44 11.36
C VAL A 196 4.45 14.10 11.21
N GLY A 197 3.41 13.28 11.01
CA GLY A 197 2.02 13.74 10.94
C GLY A 197 1.57 14.32 9.60
N THR A 198 2.35 14.18 8.53
CA THR A 198 1.94 14.58 7.18
C THR A 198 2.27 13.48 6.18
N TYR A 199 1.46 13.34 5.15
CA TYR A 199 1.83 12.55 3.99
C TYR A 199 3.08 13.15 3.35
N PRO A 200 4.08 12.32 2.94
CA PRO A 200 5.12 12.81 2.04
C PRO A 200 4.44 13.45 0.83
N SER A 201 5.06 14.47 0.25
CA SER A 201 4.56 15.00 -1.02
C SER A 201 4.48 13.85 -2.02
N HIS A 202 3.49 13.86 -2.90
CA HIS A 202 3.26 12.76 -3.86
C HIS A 202 4.49 12.44 -4.72
N ASP A 203 5.46 13.34 -4.79
CA ASP A 203 6.74 13.15 -5.49
C ASP A 203 7.73 12.26 -4.71
N ASN A 204 7.49 11.99 -3.43
CA ASN A 204 8.40 11.26 -2.54
C ASN A 204 8.07 9.77 -2.37
N VAL A 205 6.93 9.29 -2.88
CA VAL A 205 6.61 7.85 -2.91
C VAL A 205 7.63 7.08 -3.76
N ASP A 206 8.38 7.79 -4.62
CA ASP A 206 9.36 7.23 -5.55
C ASP A 206 10.65 6.75 -4.88
N THR A 207 11.02 7.33 -3.76
CA THR A 207 12.28 6.98 -3.06
C THR A 207 12.26 5.54 -2.54
N VAL A 208 11.07 5.01 -2.28
CA VAL A 208 10.89 3.67 -1.73
C VAL A 208 11.15 2.56 -2.76
N VAL A 209 11.03 2.87 -4.06
CA VAL A 209 11.20 1.86 -5.13
C VAL A 209 12.68 1.73 -5.55
N GLN A 210 13.56 2.65 -5.12
CA GLN A 210 14.97 2.68 -5.58
C GLN A 210 15.86 1.59 -4.96
N GLU A 211 15.48 1.01 -3.83
CA GLU A 211 16.32 0.02 -3.14
C GLU A 211 16.09 -1.45 -3.58
N TYR A 212 15.30 -1.69 -4.64
CA TYR A 212 15.00 -3.00 -5.23
C TYR A 212 15.42 -3.06 -6.69
#